data_e8cc4023d82aae609a3cff75bd54f784
#
_entry.id   e8cc4023d82aae609a3cff75bd54f784
#
_cell.length_a   1.000
_cell.length_b   1.000
_cell.length_c   1.000
_cell.angle_alpha   90.00
_cell.angle_beta   90.00
_cell.angle_gamma   90.00
#
_symmetry.space_group_name_H-M   'P 1'
#
loop_
_entity.id
_entity.type
_entity.pdbx_description
1 polymer ?
#
loop_
_entity_poly.entity_id
_entity_poly.type
_entity_poly.pdbx_seq_one_letter_code
_entity_poly.pdbx_strand_id
1 'polypeptide(L)'
;YKEGFGPFANEIYRMPMPYAYRWIGDASTMAADALADVTHKIEKEIGAKNVAAIIIEPIQGEGGFIVPPKRFLPGLSEYATANGIVFIADEVQTGFARTGNYFAVEDENVEPDMIVTAKGIAGGLPLAAVTARAEIMDSSHVGGLGGTYGGNPIACAAALGAMEAIAEDKLV
;
A
#
# COMPACT_ATOMS: atom_id res chain seq x y z
N TYR A 1 -16.62 8.78 4.34
CA TYR A 1 -15.72 9.48 3.40
C TYR A 1 -16.24 9.53 1.96
N LYS A 2 -17.11 8.62 1.50
CA LYS A 2 -17.56 8.55 0.10
C LYS A 2 -18.72 9.46 -0.25
N GLU A 3 -19.48 9.91 0.73
CA GLU A 3 -20.65 10.77 0.52
C GLU A 3 -20.24 12.07 -0.19
N GLY A 4 -20.91 12.39 -1.29
CA GLY A 4 -20.63 13.57 -2.09
C GLY A 4 -19.45 13.48 -3.07
N PHE A 5 -18.73 12.36 -3.14
CA PHE A 5 -17.55 12.21 -4.02
C PHE A 5 -17.81 11.42 -5.31
N GLY A 6 -19.00 10.84 -5.48
CA GLY A 6 -19.31 10.11 -6.72
C GLY A 6 -19.50 11.03 -7.93
N PRO A 7 -19.53 10.46 -9.15
CA PRO A 7 -19.34 9.04 -9.47
C PRO A 7 -17.90 8.58 -9.33
N PHE A 8 -17.70 7.32 -8.90
CA PHE A 8 -16.37 6.71 -8.80
C PHE A 8 -16.00 6.00 -10.11
N ALA A 9 -14.71 5.76 -10.33
CA ALA A 9 -14.23 4.93 -11.42
C ALA A 9 -14.81 3.52 -11.32
N ASN A 10 -15.12 2.94 -12.49
CA ASN A 10 -15.57 1.56 -12.59
C ASN A 10 -14.44 0.59 -12.32
N GLU A 11 -14.79 -0.69 -12.15
CA GLU A 11 -13.85 -1.80 -11.96
C GLU A 11 -12.94 -1.63 -10.72
N ILE A 12 -13.46 -0.97 -9.69
CA ILE A 12 -12.82 -0.88 -8.38
C ILE A 12 -13.60 -1.70 -7.36
N TYR A 13 -13.03 -2.82 -6.99
CA TYR A 13 -13.59 -3.77 -6.05
C TYR A 13 -12.97 -3.59 -4.67
N ARG A 14 -13.78 -3.68 -3.63
CA ARG A 14 -13.33 -3.48 -2.25
C ARG A 14 -13.46 -4.78 -1.48
N MET A 15 -12.36 -5.15 -0.82
CA MET A 15 -12.31 -6.36 0.00
C MET A 15 -12.29 -5.98 1.49
N PRO A 16 -12.88 -6.81 2.34
CA PRO A 16 -12.81 -6.60 3.79
C PRO A 16 -11.36 -6.78 4.26
N MET A 17 -10.92 -5.91 5.15
CA MET A 17 -9.65 -6.04 5.85
C MET A 17 -9.86 -6.82 7.15
N PRO A 18 -9.00 -7.77 7.51
CA PRO A 18 -9.11 -8.46 8.79
C PRO A 18 -8.92 -7.49 9.95
N TYR A 19 -9.84 -7.54 10.91
CA TYR A 19 -9.82 -6.68 12.09
C TYR A 19 -9.96 -7.54 13.35
N ALA A 20 -8.84 -7.76 14.04
CA ALA A 20 -8.77 -8.67 15.17
C ALA A 20 -9.78 -8.36 16.28
N TYR A 21 -9.99 -7.09 16.60
CA TYR A 21 -10.93 -6.66 17.65
C TYR A 21 -12.39 -7.04 17.36
N ARG A 22 -12.76 -7.15 16.07
CA ARG A 22 -14.13 -7.48 15.63
C ARG A 22 -14.22 -8.82 14.89
N TRP A 23 -13.16 -9.61 14.96
CA TRP A 23 -13.14 -10.91 14.27
C TRP A 23 -14.14 -11.87 14.89
N ILE A 24 -14.97 -12.48 14.03
CA ILE A 24 -15.92 -13.53 14.43
C ILE A 24 -15.33 -14.85 13.94
N GLY A 25 -14.74 -15.60 14.85
CA GLY A 25 -14.07 -16.86 14.54
C GLY A 25 -12.86 -17.09 15.45
N ASP A 26 -12.10 -18.13 15.14
CA ASP A 26 -10.86 -18.42 15.88
C ASP A 26 -9.77 -17.43 15.48
N ALA A 27 -9.17 -16.78 16.48
CA ALA A 27 -8.08 -15.83 16.25
C ALA A 27 -6.82 -16.50 15.67
N SER A 28 -6.64 -17.81 15.89
CA SER A 28 -5.48 -18.53 15.37
C SER A 28 -5.57 -18.81 13.86
N THR A 29 -6.75 -18.84 13.28
CA THR A 29 -7.00 -19.03 11.84
C THR A 29 -7.29 -17.73 11.10
N MET A 30 -7.46 -16.61 11.81
CA MET A 30 -7.92 -15.33 11.25
C MET A 30 -7.18 -14.91 9.97
N ALA A 31 -5.85 -15.02 9.95
CA ALA A 31 -5.07 -14.62 8.76
C ALA A 31 -5.41 -15.49 7.55
N ALA A 32 -5.48 -16.81 7.75
CA ALA A 32 -5.78 -17.76 6.70
C ALA A 32 -7.23 -17.62 6.20
N ASP A 33 -8.16 -17.46 7.12
CA ASP A 33 -9.59 -17.32 6.80
C ASP A 33 -9.85 -16.01 6.05
N ALA A 34 -9.27 -14.90 6.51
CA ALA A 34 -9.39 -13.61 5.83
C ALA A 34 -8.75 -13.64 4.43
N LEU A 35 -7.60 -14.28 4.27
CA LEU A 35 -6.96 -14.46 2.98
C LEU A 35 -7.83 -15.30 2.05
N ALA A 36 -8.37 -16.40 2.55
CA ALA A 36 -9.27 -17.27 1.79
C ALA A 36 -10.53 -16.51 1.33
N ASP A 37 -11.12 -15.68 2.18
CA ASP A 37 -12.28 -14.86 1.83
C ASP A 37 -11.97 -13.87 0.71
N VAL A 38 -10.83 -13.18 0.79
CA VAL A 38 -10.41 -12.20 -0.23
C VAL A 38 -10.13 -12.91 -1.56
N THR A 39 -9.34 -13.98 -1.55
CA THR A 39 -8.98 -14.70 -2.77
C THR A 39 -10.19 -15.36 -3.41
N HIS A 40 -11.10 -15.96 -2.60
CA HIS A 40 -12.35 -16.53 -3.09
C HIS A 40 -13.22 -15.48 -3.79
N LYS A 41 -13.37 -14.28 -3.20
CA LYS A 41 -14.11 -13.18 -3.83
C LYS A 41 -13.47 -12.75 -5.14
N ILE A 42 -12.16 -12.59 -5.19
CA ILE A 42 -11.44 -12.26 -6.42
C ILE A 42 -11.75 -13.28 -7.49
N GLU A 43 -11.64 -14.56 -7.18
CA GLU A 43 -11.85 -15.65 -8.15
C GLU A 43 -13.29 -15.78 -8.62
N LYS A 44 -14.26 -15.60 -7.72
CA LYS A 44 -15.69 -15.84 -8.04
C LYS A 44 -16.40 -14.62 -8.60
N GLU A 45 -16.06 -13.42 -8.13
CA GLU A 45 -16.79 -12.21 -8.49
C GLU A 45 -16.10 -11.46 -9.65
N ILE A 46 -14.77 -11.57 -9.79
CA ILE A 46 -13.99 -10.80 -10.76
C ILE A 46 -13.29 -11.71 -11.77
N GLY A 47 -12.69 -12.79 -11.29
CA GLY A 47 -11.72 -13.63 -11.99
C GLY A 47 -10.32 -13.05 -11.87
N ALA A 48 -9.37 -13.80 -11.29
CA ALA A 48 -8.00 -13.31 -11.05
C ALA A 48 -7.32 -12.72 -12.29
N LYS A 49 -7.60 -13.28 -13.47
CA LYS A 49 -7.07 -12.79 -14.76
C LYS A 49 -7.53 -11.39 -15.16
N ASN A 50 -8.59 -10.88 -14.53
CA ASN A 50 -9.15 -9.56 -14.81
C ASN A 50 -8.66 -8.52 -13.79
N VAL A 51 -7.87 -8.92 -12.79
CA VAL A 51 -7.33 -8.03 -11.76
C VAL A 51 -5.97 -7.51 -12.21
N ALA A 52 -5.85 -6.21 -12.40
CA ALA A 52 -4.58 -5.56 -12.73
C ALA A 52 -3.69 -5.38 -11.50
N ALA A 53 -4.28 -4.97 -10.38
CA ALA A 53 -3.53 -4.68 -9.16
C ALA A 53 -4.37 -4.88 -7.89
N ILE A 54 -3.68 -5.15 -6.80
CA ILE A 54 -4.20 -5.08 -5.43
C ILE A 54 -3.47 -3.95 -4.72
N ILE A 55 -4.20 -2.96 -4.19
CA ILE A 55 -3.63 -1.89 -3.36
C ILE A 55 -4.11 -2.06 -1.93
N ILE A 56 -3.19 -1.95 -0.97
CA ILE A 56 -3.48 -2.14 0.44
C ILE A 56 -2.59 -1.25 1.32
N GLU A 57 -3.16 -0.64 2.35
CA GLU A 57 -2.40 -0.07 3.46
C GLU A 57 -1.87 -1.24 4.33
N PRO A 58 -0.55 -1.35 4.58
CA PRO A 58 0.00 -2.39 5.48
C PRO A 58 -0.61 -2.32 6.88
N ILE A 59 -0.86 -1.11 7.35
CA ILE A 59 -1.66 -0.80 8.54
C ILE A 59 -2.67 0.24 8.11
N GLN A 60 -3.97 -0.03 8.28
CA GLN A 60 -4.99 0.97 7.96
C GLN A 60 -4.82 2.20 8.85
N GLY A 61 -4.65 3.36 8.24
CA GLY A 61 -4.55 4.63 8.96
C GLY A 61 -5.92 5.20 9.31
N GLU A 62 -6.54 5.85 8.36
CA GLU A 62 -7.85 6.51 8.52
C GLU A 62 -8.99 5.51 8.83
N GLY A 63 -8.81 4.24 8.46
CA GLY A 63 -9.73 3.15 8.79
C GLY A 63 -9.78 2.81 10.28
N GLY A 64 -8.85 3.30 11.11
CA GLY A 64 -8.84 3.14 12.55
C GLY A 64 -7.56 2.57 13.16
N PHE A 65 -6.40 2.73 12.52
CA PHE A 65 -5.11 2.17 12.93
C PHE A 65 -5.18 0.66 13.14
N ILE A 66 -5.71 -0.03 12.13
CA ILE A 66 -5.93 -1.47 12.18
C ILE A 66 -4.72 -2.19 11.61
N VAL A 67 -4.05 -2.96 12.47
CA VAL A 67 -2.95 -3.84 12.09
C VAL A 67 -3.55 -5.20 11.69
N PRO A 68 -3.28 -5.69 10.48
CA PRO A 68 -3.74 -7.02 10.07
C PRO A 68 -3.00 -8.11 10.87
N PRO A 69 -3.59 -9.31 10.96
CA PRO A 69 -2.90 -10.44 11.58
C PRO A 69 -1.67 -10.81 10.77
N LYS A 70 -0.61 -11.24 11.47
CA LYS A 70 0.63 -11.70 10.82
C LYS A 70 0.33 -12.77 9.77
N ARG A 71 1.09 -12.78 8.69
CA ARG A 71 0.96 -13.65 7.51
C ARG A 71 -0.19 -13.30 6.55
N PHE A 72 -1.06 -12.36 6.86
CA PHE A 72 -2.09 -11.91 5.93
C PHE A 72 -1.47 -11.16 4.73
N LEU A 73 -0.60 -10.18 5.00
CA LEU A 73 0.07 -9.41 3.93
C LEU A 73 0.97 -10.30 3.06
N PRO A 74 1.87 -11.14 3.63
CA PRO A 74 2.65 -12.07 2.83
C PRO A 74 1.79 -12.98 1.95
N GLY A 75 0.74 -13.59 2.50
CA GLY A 75 -0.14 -14.46 1.75
C GLY A 75 -0.87 -13.74 0.60
N LEU A 76 -1.27 -12.50 0.81
CA LEU A 76 -1.90 -11.69 -0.23
C LEU A 76 -0.91 -11.30 -1.34
N SER A 77 0.33 -10.98 -0.96
CA SER A 77 1.42 -10.69 -1.91
C SER A 77 1.80 -11.93 -2.72
N GLU A 78 1.92 -13.10 -2.08
CA GLU A 78 2.16 -14.38 -2.75
C GLU A 78 1.05 -14.71 -3.75
N TYR A 79 -0.22 -14.52 -3.35
CA TYR A 79 -1.36 -14.70 -4.24
C TYR A 79 -1.32 -13.77 -5.45
N ALA A 80 -1.00 -12.49 -5.24
CA ALA A 80 -0.87 -11.51 -6.31
C ALA A 80 0.22 -11.94 -7.30
N THR A 81 1.42 -12.29 -6.81
CA THR A 81 2.54 -12.76 -7.62
C THR A 81 2.17 -14.01 -8.44
N ALA A 82 1.53 -14.99 -7.81
CA ALA A 82 1.14 -16.24 -8.47
C ALA A 82 0.14 -16.03 -9.61
N ASN A 83 -0.63 -14.95 -9.59
CA ASN A 83 -1.64 -14.61 -10.59
C ASN A 83 -1.22 -13.48 -11.55
N GLY A 84 0.02 -12.96 -11.45
CA GLY A 84 0.48 -11.85 -12.27
C GLY A 84 -0.21 -10.52 -11.97
N ILE A 85 -0.67 -10.34 -10.74
CA ILE A 85 -1.34 -9.15 -10.24
C ILE A 85 -0.30 -8.24 -9.59
N VAL A 86 -0.28 -6.95 -9.92
CA VAL A 86 0.61 -5.98 -9.29
C VAL A 86 0.22 -5.77 -7.83
N PHE A 87 1.14 -6.00 -6.89
CA PHE A 87 0.92 -5.76 -5.48
C PHE A 87 1.43 -4.38 -5.07
N ILE A 88 0.53 -3.50 -4.62
CA ILE A 88 0.80 -2.11 -4.30
C ILE A 88 0.66 -1.89 -2.79
N ALA A 89 1.74 -1.46 -2.14
CA ALA A 89 1.69 -1.03 -0.76
C ALA A 89 1.39 0.46 -0.67
N ASP A 90 0.29 0.81 -0.03
CA ASP A 90 -0.02 2.20 0.33
C ASP A 90 0.68 2.53 1.65
N GLU A 91 1.88 3.06 1.56
CA GLU A 91 2.71 3.50 2.67
C GLU A 91 2.61 5.03 2.90
N VAL A 92 1.54 5.65 2.41
CA VAL A 92 1.31 7.09 2.57
C VAL A 92 1.34 7.50 4.04
N GLN A 93 0.78 6.67 4.94
CA GLN A 93 0.74 6.97 6.36
C GLN A 93 1.79 6.21 7.17
N THR A 94 2.16 5.03 6.74
CA THR A 94 3.03 4.11 7.50
C THR A 94 4.51 4.25 7.16
N GLY A 95 4.84 4.76 5.98
CA GLY A 95 6.22 4.90 5.52
C GLY A 95 7.04 5.96 6.28
N PHE A 96 8.32 5.97 6.03
CA PHE A 96 9.32 6.88 6.60
C PHE A 96 9.35 6.83 8.13
N ALA A 97 9.71 5.67 8.66
CA ALA A 97 9.98 5.40 10.07
C ALA A 97 8.77 5.48 11.04
N ARG A 98 7.52 5.52 10.51
CA ARG A 98 6.33 5.67 11.36
C ARG A 98 6.00 4.44 12.21
N THR A 99 6.46 3.26 11.80
CA THR A 99 6.09 1.98 12.42
C THR A 99 7.27 1.25 13.08
N GLY A 100 8.46 1.87 13.08
CA GLY A 100 9.68 1.27 13.59
C GLY A 100 10.56 0.61 12.52
N ASN A 101 10.05 0.48 11.29
CA ASN A 101 10.80 0.15 10.09
C ASN A 101 10.74 1.34 9.13
N TYR A 102 11.58 1.36 8.09
CA TYR A 102 11.52 2.41 7.09
C TYR A 102 10.18 2.38 6.34
N PHE A 103 9.71 1.18 6.01
CA PHE A 103 8.38 0.89 5.50
C PHE A 103 7.72 -0.21 6.32
N ALA A 104 6.41 -0.13 6.54
CA ALA A 104 5.69 -1.09 7.37
C ALA A 104 5.67 -2.51 6.78
N VAL A 105 5.75 -2.65 5.46
CA VAL A 105 5.85 -3.96 4.78
C VAL A 105 7.08 -4.75 5.18
N GLU A 106 8.13 -4.09 5.68
CA GLU A 106 9.37 -4.75 6.13
C GLU A 106 9.15 -5.64 7.36
N ASP A 107 8.14 -5.35 8.19
CA ASP A 107 7.84 -6.14 9.41
C ASP A 107 7.57 -7.62 9.09
N GLU A 108 7.04 -7.90 7.91
CA GLU A 108 6.76 -9.26 7.45
C GLU A 108 7.55 -9.65 6.19
N ASN A 109 8.60 -8.91 5.85
CA ASN A 109 9.45 -9.12 4.68
C ASN A 109 8.65 -9.20 3.35
N VAL A 110 7.66 -8.36 3.19
CA VAL A 110 6.89 -8.25 1.95
C VAL A 110 7.60 -7.29 1.00
N GLU A 111 7.86 -7.74 -0.23
CA GLU A 111 8.40 -6.93 -1.32
C GLU A 111 7.26 -6.57 -2.28
N PRO A 112 6.67 -5.38 -2.20
CA PRO A 112 5.62 -4.97 -3.12
C PRO A 112 6.21 -4.62 -4.50
N ASP A 113 5.41 -4.77 -5.54
CA ASP A 113 5.76 -4.33 -6.89
C ASP A 113 5.80 -2.81 -6.99
N MET A 114 5.00 -2.13 -6.15
CA MET A 114 4.86 -0.68 -6.12
C MET A 114 4.61 -0.19 -4.70
N ILE A 115 5.20 0.95 -4.35
CA ILE A 115 4.98 1.65 -3.09
C ILE A 115 4.47 3.05 -3.38
N VAL A 116 3.39 3.44 -2.71
CA VAL A 116 2.86 4.80 -2.72
C VAL A 116 3.25 5.49 -1.42
N THR A 117 3.85 6.67 -1.52
CA THR A 117 4.35 7.42 -0.36
C THR A 117 3.93 8.89 -0.41
N ALA A 118 3.71 9.48 0.77
CA ALA A 118 3.40 10.89 0.94
C ALA A 118 3.63 11.30 2.40
N LYS A 119 2.88 12.25 2.91
CA LYS A 119 2.87 12.72 4.31
C LYS A 119 4.27 12.92 4.90
N GLY A 120 4.84 11.89 5.53
CA GLY A 120 6.14 11.95 6.19
C GLY A 120 7.35 12.11 5.27
N ILE A 121 7.20 11.83 3.97
CA ILE A 121 8.31 11.79 3.00
C ILE A 121 9.16 13.07 2.98
N ALA A 122 8.55 14.24 3.13
CA ALA A 122 9.23 15.54 3.01
C ALA A 122 9.21 16.37 4.30
N GLY A 123 9.12 15.73 5.47
CA GLY A 123 9.23 16.38 6.77
C GLY A 123 8.18 17.48 7.01
N GLY A 124 7.05 17.45 6.32
CA GLY A 124 5.96 18.42 6.44
C GLY A 124 5.68 19.25 5.19
N LEU A 125 6.55 19.21 4.18
CA LEU A 125 6.25 19.83 2.89
C LEU A 125 5.39 18.90 2.02
N PRO A 126 4.49 19.43 1.17
CA PRO A 126 3.61 18.64 0.34
C PRO A 126 4.41 17.94 -0.78
N LEU A 127 4.56 16.63 -0.64
CA LEU A 127 5.17 15.75 -1.63
C LEU A 127 4.50 14.38 -1.56
N ALA A 128 4.35 13.76 -2.71
CA ALA A 128 3.99 12.36 -2.84
C ALA A 128 4.85 11.72 -3.93
N ALA A 129 5.06 10.42 -3.81
CA ALA A 129 5.80 9.67 -4.80
C ALA A 129 5.18 8.28 -4.99
N VAL A 130 5.39 7.75 -6.18
CA VAL A 130 5.13 6.36 -6.53
C VAL A 130 6.45 5.78 -6.99
N THR A 131 6.87 4.70 -6.35
CA THR A 131 8.08 3.94 -6.69
C THR A 131 7.67 2.52 -7.01
N ALA A 132 8.14 2.00 -8.14
CA ALA A 132 7.85 0.62 -8.54
C ALA A 132 9.03 0.02 -9.28
N ARG A 133 8.91 -1.27 -9.61
CA ARG A 133 9.87 -1.94 -10.49
C ARG A 133 9.95 -1.21 -11.84
N ALA A 134 11.14 -1.19 -12.44
CA ALA A 134 11.41 -0.45 -13.66
C ALA A 134 10.44 -0.80 -14.79
N GLU A 135 10.17 -2.09 -14.99
CA GLU A 135 9.25 -2.55 -16.05
C GLU A 135 7.82 -2.04 -15.88
N ILE A 136 7.38 -1.73 -14.66
CA ILE A 136 6.07 -1.12 -14.40
C ILE A 136 6.14 0.38 -14.69
N MET A 137 7.14 1.08 -14.17
CA MET A 137 7.28 2.53 -14.35
C MET A 137 7.52 2.89 -15.81
N ASP A 138 8.33 2.12 -16.53
CA ASP A 138 8.67 2.34 -17.92
C ASP A 138 7.54 1.99 -18.91
N SER A 139 6.48 1.32 -18.45
CA SER A 139 5.29 1.03 -19.26
C SER A 139 4.47 2.27 -19.60
N SER A 140 4.64 3.34 -18.84
CA SER A 140 3.94 4.61 -19.07
C SER A 140 4.52 5.33 -20.30
N HIS A 141 3.66 5.80 -21.22
CA HIS A 141 4.11 6.59 -22.35
C HIS A 141 4.65 7.97 -21.91
N VAL A 142 5.50 8.56 -22.72
CA VAL A 142 6.07 9.89 -22.46
C VAL A 142 4.96 10.92 -22.23
N GLY A 143 4.98 11.61 -21.09
CA GLY A 143 3.94 12.56 -20.69
C GLY A 143 2.68 11.91 -20.09
N GLY A 144 2.66 10.58 -19.91
CA GLY A 144 1.54 9.86 -19.30
C GLY A 144 1.40 10.05 -17.79
N LEU A 145 2.49 10.41 -17.12
CA LEU A 145 2.52 10.71 -15.70
C LEU A 145 2.93 12.17 -15.49
N GLY A 146 2.27 12.86 -14.57
CA GLY A 146 2.64 14.22 -14.24
C GLY A 146 1.55 14.99 -13.50
N GLY A 147 1.91 16.18 -13.09
CA GLY A 147 1.05 17.16 -12.45
C GLY A 147 1.81 18.49 -12.34
N THR A 148 1.09 19.59 -12.35
CA THR A 148 1.67 20.93 -12.36
C THR A 148 2.69 21.18 -11.22
N TYR A 149 2.46 20.60 -10.06
CA TYR A 149 3.32 20.74 -8.88
C TYR A 149 4.20 19.49 -8.62
N GLY A 150 4.16 18.51 -9.50
CA GLY A 150 4.98 17.30 -9.39
C GLY A 150 6.47 17.65 -9.48
N GLY A 151 7.26 17.03 -8.59
CA GLY A 151 8.71 17.25 -8.56
C GLY A 151 9.13 18.65 -8.08
N ASN A 152 8.33 19.32 -7.25
CA ASN A 152 8.70 20.61 -6.65
C ASN A 152 10.10 20.51 -6.00
N PRO A 153 11.10 21.30 -6.45
CA PRO A 153 12.48 21.15 -6.00
C PRO A 153 12.69 21.41 -4.51
N ILE A 154 11.88 22.29 -3.91
CA ILE A 154 11.97 22.58 -2.47
C ILE A 154 11.47 21.36 -1.67
N ALA A 155 10.35 20.78 -2.07
CA ALA A 155 9.81 19.60 -1.41
C ALA A 155 10.71 18.37 -1.62
N CYS A 156 11.32 18.23 -2.80
CA CYS A 156 12.29 17.17 -3.07
C CYS A 156 13.56 17.33 -2.21
N ALA A 157 14.09 18.54 -2.07
CA ALA A 157 15.23 18.83 -1.20
C ALA A 157 14.89 18.52 0.28
N ALA A 158 13.70 18.89 0.73
CA ALA A 158 13.23 18.56 2.07
C ALA A 158 13.09 17.05 2.29
N ALA A 159 12.63 16.31 1.28
CA ALA A 159 12.56 14.85 1.35
C ALA A 159 13.94 14.22 1.51
N LEU A 160 14.93 14.67 0.76
CA LEU A 160 16.31 14.20 0.91
C LEU A 160 16.83 14.47 2.34
N GLY A 161 16.64 15.69 2.86
CA GLY A 161 17.04 16.03 4.23
C GLY A 161 16.29 15.19 5.30
N ALA A 162 15.01 14.89 5.08
CA ALA A 162 14.25 14.01 5.99
C ALA A 162 14.79 12.57 5.98
N MET A 163 15.13 12.05 4.80
CA MET A 163 15.71 10.71 4.66
C MET A 163 17.11 10.64 5.28
N GLU A 164 17.94 11.66 5.09
CA GLU A 164 19.25 11.78 5.72
C GLU A 164 19.12 11.79 7.25
N ALA A 165 18.23 12.61 7.81
CA ALA A 165 17.99 12.66 9.25
C ALA A 165 17.52 11.30 9.82
N ILE A 166 16.63 10.60 9.13
CA ILE A 166 16.19 9.25 9.55
C ILE A 166 17.40 8.30 9.63
N ALA A 167 18.29 8.35 8.65
CA ALA A 167 19.45 7.47 8.58
C ALA A 167 20.54 7.85 9.60
N GLU A 168 20.89 9.15 9.71
CA GLU A 168 21.96 9.63 10.59
C GLU A 168 21.58 9.54 12.07
N ASP A 169 20.36 9.89 12.41
CA ASP A 169 19.85 9.88 13.78
C ASP A 169 19.35 8.49 14.22
N LYS A 170 19.41 7.50 13.31
CA LYS A 170 18.95 6.12 13.55
C LYS A 170 17.55 6.07 14.12
N LEU A 171 16.61 6.72 13.42
CA LEU A 171 15.21 6.82 13.85
C LEU A 171 14.39 5.54 13.59
N VAL A 172 14.98 4.52 13.01
CA VAL A 172 14.49 3.15 12.83
C VAL A 172 15.48 2.15 13.42
#